data_6b015f90bf720373b45237cb2b9e5960
#
_entry.id   6b015f90bf720373b45237cb2b9e5960
#
_cell.length_a   1.000
_cell.length_b   1.000
_cell.length_c   1.000
_cell.angle_alpha   90.00
_cell.angle_beta   90.00
_cell.angle_gamma   90.00
#
_symmetry.space_group_name_H-M   'P 1'
#
loop_
_entity.id
_entity.type
_entity.pdbx_description
1 polymer ?
#
loop_
_entity_poly.entity_id
_entity_poly.type
_entity_poly.pdbx_seq_one_letter_code
_entity_poly.pdbx_strand_id
1 'polypeptide(L)'
;MALKWTNSENTLVFGYRFEGTKTGEEMAIDIVANNPRLFMLMQSGTAYGSAIGGFGWDTDNNGFSLKNTDEVVQPDARGIYEITSGYSFDSYTSVSETDYWNSGWNKGYWSYNLAQGDTPSDISYAMTGCSGRTLTDKSWDLWLYSLMSGGSEWGALVSAPSNQTQTGVEDVQANKTVAGVKYVNLAGQMSETAFSGVNIVVTTYTDGTTSTVKVIK
;
A
#
# COMPACT_ATOMS: atom_id res chain seq x y z
N MET A 1 5.41 4.88 1.24
CA MET A 1 5.84 4.44 -0.12
C MET A 1 4.88 4.99 -1.17
N ALA A 2 5.39 5.39 -2.32
CA ALA A 2 4.55 5.85 -3.44
C ALA A 2 4.98 5.20 -4.76
N LEU A 3 4.02 4.78 -5.58
CA LEU A 3 4.25 4.08 -6.84
C LEU A 3 3.50 4.76 -8.00
N LYS A 4 4.19 4.97 -9.13
CA LYS A 4 3.61 5.55 -10.34
C LYS A 4 3.95 4.71 -11.56
N TRP A 5 2.93 4.10 -12.13
CA TRP A 5 3.01 3.34 -13.40
C TRP A 5 2.76 4.25 -14.61
N THR A 6 3.20 3.80 -15.78
CA THR A 6 2.94 4.53 -17.03
C THR A 6 1.48 4.53 -17.44
N ASN A 7 0.75 3.46 -17.10
CA ASN A 7 -0.66 3.28 -17.42
C ASN A 7 -1.61 3.67 -16.25
N SER A 8 -1.09 4.24 -15.15
CA SER A 8 -1.91 4.82 -14.09
C SER A 8 -2.03 6.33 -14.28
N GLU A 9 -3.19 6.90 -13.98
CA GLU A 9 -3.38 8.35 -13.91
C GLU A 9 -2.72 8.91 -12.65
N ASN A 10 -2.94 8.25 -11.52
CA ASN A 10 -2.51 8.69 -10.20
C ASN A 10 -1.25 7.95 -9.73
N THR A 11 -0.58 8.56 -8.74
CA THR A 11 0.47 7.93 -7.94
C THR A 11 -0.18 7.31 -6.71
N LEU A 12 -0.09 5.98 -6.55
CA LEU A 12 -0.64 5.29 -5.38
C LEU A 12 0.29 5.42 -4.18
N VAL A 13 -0.29 5.79 -3.04
CA VAL A 13 0.43 5.98 -1.78
C VAL A 13 0.06 4.90 -0.78
N PHE A 14 1.08 4.28 -0.19
CA PHE A 14 0.98 3.25 0.84
C PHE A 14 1.61 3.78 2.13
N GLY A 15 0.82 3.86 3.19
CA GLY A 15 1.33 4.18 4.52
C GLY A 15 2.12 3.01 5.11
N TYR A 16 3.18 3.32 5.86
CA TYR A 16 3.97 2.32 6.56
C TYR A 16 4.31 2.81 7.96
N ARG A 17 4.02 1.98 8.96
CA ARG A 17 4.41 2.21 10.36
C ARG A 17 5.38 1.12 10.77
N PHE A 18 6.44 1.52 11.44
CA PHE A 18 7.47 0.58 11.88
C PHE A 18 8.05 0.99 13.24
N GLU A 19 8.65 0.02 13.89
CA GLU A 19 9.43 0.21 15.11
C GLU A 19 10.88 -0.20 14.83
N GLY A 20 11.81 0.43 15.55
CA GLY A 20 13.23 0.18 15.38
C GLY A 20 13.80 0.75 14.08
N THR A 21 14.78 0.07 13.52
CA THR A 21 15.43 0.47 12.26
C THR A 21 14.91 -0.40 11.12
N LYS A 22 14.47 0.25 10.04
CA LYS A 22 14.02 -0.39 8.81
C LYS A 22 14.66 0.24 7.59
N THR A 23 14.82 -0.55 6.53
CA THR A 23 15.29 -0.07 5.22
C THR A 23 14.13 0.16 4.27
N GLY A 24 14.40 0.88 3.17
CA GLY A 24 13.42 1.04 2.08
C GLY A 24 13.04 -0.28 1.42
N GLU A 25 13.98 -1.24 1.35
CA GLU A 25 13.70 -2.60 0.87
C GLU A 25 12.75 -3.35 1.80
N GLU A 26 13.04 -3.38 3.11
CA GLU A 26 12.16 -4.03 4.09
C GLU A 26 10.76 -3.42 4.09
N MET A 27 10.66 -2.10 3.96
CA MET A 27 9.37 -1.43 3.82
C MET A 27 8.62 -1.90 2.56
N ALA A 28 9.28 -1.95 1.40
CA ALA A 28 8.65 -2.39 0.16
C ALA A 28 8.14 -3.83 0.27
N ILE A 29 8.97 -4.72 0.82
CA ILE A 29 8.60 -6.13 1.08
C ILE A 29 7.41 -6.22 2.05
N ASP A 30 7.47 -5.50 3.17
CA ASP A 30 6.40 -5.51 4.18
C ASP A 30 5.07 -4.98 3.62
N ILE A 31 5.11 -3.91 2.81
CA ILE A 31 3.90 -3.35 2.18
C ILE A 31 3.30 -4.32 1.17
N VAL A 32 4.12 -4.94 0.32
CA VAL A 32 3.66 -5.96 -0.65
C VAL A 32 3.05 -7.14 0.10
N ALA A 33 3.73 -7.68 1.11
CA ALA A 33 3.27 -8.83 1.88
C ALA A 33 1.94 -8.58 2.63
N ASN A 34 1.64 -7.34 2.96
CA ASN A 34 0.41 -6.97 3.68
C ASN A 34 -0.68 -6.35 2.78
N ASN A 35 -0.44 -6.30 1.46
CA ASN A 35 -1.43 -5.79 0.51
C ASN A 35 -1.67 -6.79 -0.62
N PRO A 36 -2.79 -7.55 -0.61
CA PRO A 36 -3.05 -8.62 -1.58
C PRO A 36 -3.28 -8.14 -3.02
N ARG A 37 -3.33 -6.83 -3.25
CA ARG A 37 -3.44 -6.21 -4.58
C ARG A 37 -2.12 -5.71 -5.12
N LEU A 38 -1.06 -5.66 -4.28
CA LEU A 38 0.25 -5.16 -4.68
C LEU A 38 1.23 -6.31 -4.86
N PHE A 39 1.96 -6.30 -5.96
CA PHE A 39 2.92 -7.33 -6.34
C PHE A 39 4.26 -6.71 -6.72
N MET A 40 5.33 -7.46 -6.53
CA MET A 40 6.68 -6.99 -6.81
C MET A 40 7.50 -8.07 -7.52
N LEU A 41 8.24 -7.68 -8.54
CA LEU A 41 9.26 -8.50 -9.18
C LEU A 41 10.63 -8.02 -8.73
N MET A 42 11.41 -8.89 -8.10
CA MET A 42 12.72 -8.52 -7.56
C MET A 42 13.78 -9.61 -7.75
N GLN A 43 15.02 -9.20 -7.65
CA GLN A 43 16.17 -10.08 -7.49
C GLN A 43 16.86 -9.72 -6.19
N SER A 44 16.87 -10.63 -5.22
CA SER A 44 17.60 -10.47 -3.98
C SER A 44 19.04 -10.99 -4.07
N GLY A 45 19.87 -10.60 -3.09
CA GLY A 45 21.21 -11.15 -2.95
C GLY A 45 22.23 -10.73 -4.02
N THR A 46 22.02 -9.61 -4.71
CA THR A 46 23.04 -9.07 -5.62
C THR A 46 24.20 -8.43 -4.84
N ALA A 47 25.35 -8.23 -5.46
CA ALA A 47 26.50 -7.58 -4.84
C ALA A 47 26.21 -6.12 -4.38
N TYR A 48 25.13 -5.52 -4.89
CA TYR A 48 24.71 -4.14 -4.62
C TYR A 48 23.42 -4.04 -3.79
N GLY A 49 22.97 -5.13 -3.18
CA GLY A 49 21.68 -5.27 -2.53
C GLY A 49 20.64 -5.87 -3.46
N SER A 50 19.37 -5.72 -3.13
CA SER A 50 18.28 -6.21 -3.96
C SER A 50 17.95 -5.26 -5.09
N ALA A 51 17.62 -5.80 -6.26
CA ALA A 51 17.13 -5.04 -7.39
C ALA A 51 15.60 -5.25 -7.54
N ILE A 52 14.82 -4.16 -7.44
CA ILE A 52 13.39 -4.17 -7.71
C ILE A 52 13.21 -3.85 -9.20
N GLY A 53 12.77 -4.83 -9.97
CA GLY A 53 12.61 -4.74 -11.41
C GLY A 53 11.19 -4.49 -11.88
N GLY A 54 10.18 -4.68 -11.02
CA GLY A 54 8.79 -4.47 -11.38
C GLY A 54 7.86 -4.30 -10.18
N PHE A 55 6.80 -3.51 -10.38
CA PHE A 55 5.64 -3.46 -9.49
C PHE A 55 4.36 -3.70 -10.28
N GLY A 56 3.44 -4.44 -9.66
CA GLY A 56 2.11 -4.72 -10.17
C GLY A 56 1.02 -4.30 -9.21
N TRP A 57 -0.10 -3.84 -9.77
CA TRP A 57 -1.29 -3.50 -9.00
C TRP A 57 -2.52 -4.12 -9.66
N ASP A 58 -3.24 -4.98 -8.91
CA ASP A 58 -4.52 -5.55 -9.29
C ASP A 58 -5.62 -4.48 -9.18
N THR A 59 -6.04 -3.93 -10.31
CA THR A 59 -6.92 -2.75 -10.34
C THR A 59 -8.36 -3.05 -9.98
N ASP A 60 -8.84 -4.23 -10.29
CA ASP A 60 -10.23 -4.67 -10.11
C ASP A 60 -10.40 -5.74 -9.01
N ASN A 61 -9.29 -6.11 -8.36
CA ASN A 61 -9.25 -7.07 -7.26
C ASN A 61 -9.78 -8.47 -7.66
N ASN A 62 -9.47 -8.89 -8.89
CA ASN A 62 -9.86 -10.19 -9.44
C ASN A 62 -8.72 -11.22 -9.47
N GLY A 63 -7.51 -10.82 -9.08
CA GLY A 63 -6.29 -11.61 -9.03
C GLY A 63 -5.26 -11.17 -10.05
N PHE A 64 -4.01 -11.05 -9.61
CA PHE A 64 -2.87 -10.63 -10.43
C PHE A 64 -1.99 -11.82 -10.81
N SER A 65 -1.56 -11.87 -12.05
CA SER A 65 -0.61 -12.88 -12.54
C SER A 65 0.34 -12.30 -13.58
N LEU A 66 1.55 -12.82 -13.60
CA LEU A 66 2.55 -12.50 -14.61
C LEU A 66 2.78 -13.67 -15.55
N LYS A 67 3.22 -13.35 -16.76
CA LYS A 67 3.87 -14.26 -17.69
C LYS A 67 5.33 -13.92 -17.79
N ASN A 68 6.19 -14.95 -17.77
CA ASN A 68 7.57 -14.85 -18.23
C ASN A 68 7.63 -15.45 -19.62
N THR A 69 7.75 -14.62 -20.65
CA THR A 69 7.52 -15.02 -22.05
C THR A 69 6.10 -15.55 -22.22
N ASP A 70 5.91 -16.85 -22.36
CA ASP A 70 4.59 -17.49 -22.55
C ASP A 70 4.10 -18.29 -21.33
N GLU A 71 4.93 -18.44 -20.31
CA GLU A 71 4.63 -19.23 -19.12
C GLU A 71 4.06 -18.34 -18.01
N VAL A 72 2.88 -18.71 -17.48
CA VAL A 72 2.30 -18.03 -16.31
C VAL A 72 3.11 -18.42 -15.07
N VAL A 73 3.62 -17.42 -14.38
CA VAL A 73 4.38 -17.58 -13.15
C VAL A 73 3.55 -17.11 -11.95
N GLN A 74 3.83 -17.69 -10.80
CA GLN A 74 3.14 -17.36 -9.56
C GLN A 74 4.09 -16.65 -8.58
N PRO A 75 3.60 -15.69 -7.80
CA PRO A 75 4.38 -15.09 -6.73
C PRO A 75 4.52 -16.06 -5.55
N ASP A 76 5.41 -15.75 -4.64
CA ASP A 76 5.42 -16.39 -3.33
C ASP A 76 4.22 -15.92 -2.47
N ALA A 77 4.11 -16.44 -1.25
CA ALA A 77 3.01 -16.10 -0.32
C ALA A 77 2.97 -14.62 0.08
N ARG A 78 4.02 -13.85 -0.20
CA ARG A 78 4.11 -12.41 0.04
C ARG A 78 3.69 -11.55 -1.15
N GLY A 79 3.37 -12.14 -2.30
CA GLY A 79 3.12 -11.40 -3.54
C GLY A 79 4.40 -11.03 -4.31
N ILE A 80 5.51 -11.69 -4.01
CA ILE A 80 6.81 -11.41 -4.62
C ILE A 80 7.14 -12.47 -5.68
N TYR A 81 7.44 -11.99 -6.88
CA TYR A 81 8.05 -12.77 -7.94
C TYR A 81 9.56 -12.59 -7.84
N GLU A 82 10.27 -13.62 -7.40
CA GLU A 82 11.70 -13.55 -7.23
C GLU A 82 12.43 -14.22 -8.38
N ILE A 83 13.42 -13.50 -8.95
CA ILE A 83 14.34 -14.06 -9.94
C ILE A 83 15.69 -14.32 -9.30
N THR A 84 16.25 -15.50 -9.58
CA THR A 84 17.50 -15.98 -8.94
C THR A 84 18.73 -15.77 -9.80
N SER A 85 18.57 -15.51 -11.10
CA SER A 85 19.69 -15.33 -12.01
C SER A 85 19.36 -14.43 -13.19
N GLY A 86 20.25 -13.49 -13.48
CA GLY A 86 20.15 -12.59 -14.63
C GLY A 86 19.16 -11.42 -14.45
N TYR A 87 19.29 -10.41 -15.28
CA TYR A 87 18.44 -9.21 -15.28
C TYR A 87 17.35 -9.31 -16.35
N SER A 88 16.53 -10.36 -16.29
CA SER A 88 15.48 -10.57 -17.30
C SER A 88 14.13 -9.96 -16.91
N PHE A 89 14.13 -8.83 -16.19
CA PHE A 89 12.90 -8.15 -15.80
C PHE A 89 12.00 -7.76 -16.99
N ASP A 90 12.59 -7.50 -18.15
CA ASP A 90 11.86 -7.11 -19.36
C ASP A 90 11.02 -8.23 -19.99
N SER A 91 11.25 -9.49 -19.61
CA SER A 91 10.48 -10.64 -20.12
C SER A 91 9.15 -10.87 -19.40
N TYR A 92 8.92 -10.16 -18.28
CA TYR A 92 7.70 -10.31 -17.50
C TYR A 92 6.62 -9.33 -17.93
N THR A 93 5.43 -9.85 -18.20
CA THR A 93 4.26 -9.06 -18.60
C THR A 93 3.05 -9.44 -17.75
N SER A 94 2.13 -8.50 -17.51
CA SER A 94 0.86 -8.82 -16.85
C SER A 94 -0.01 -9.70 -17.74
N VAL A 95 -0.73 -10.65 -17.14
CA VAL A 95 -1.74 -11.46 -17.82
C VAL A 95 -2.98 -10.62 -18.11
N SER A 96 -3.39 -9.78 -17.18
CA SER A 96 -4.51 -8.85 -17.34
C SER A 96 -4.04 -7.53 -17.96
N GLU A 97 -4.74 -7.04 -18.98
CA GLU A 97 -4.46 -5.75 -19.60
C GLU A 97 -4.97 -4.57 -18.76
N THR A 98 -5.89 -4.80 -17.82
CA THR A 98 -6.46 -3.78 -16.94
C THR A 98 -5.56 -3.47 -15.76
N ASP A 99 -4.70 -4.41 -15.36
CA ASP A 99 -3.79 -4.23 -14.25
C ASP A 99 -2.67 -3.24 -14.54
N TYR A 100 -2.21 -2.57 -13.51
CA TYR A 100 -1.00 -1.78 -13.64
C TYR A 100 0.20 -2.68 -13.53
N TRP A 101 1.05 -2.65 -14.55
CA TRP A 101 2.31 -3.37 -14.56
C TRP A 101 3.37 -2.61 -15.34
N ASN A 102 4.51 -2.43 -14.72
CA ASN A 102 5.73 -2.04 -15.43
C ASN A 102 6.92 -2.82 -14.86
N SER A 103 7.82 -3.22 -15.74
CA SER A 103 9.08 -3.89 -15.37
C SER A 103 10.16 -3.66 -16.40
N GLY A 104 11.39 -3.96 -16.02
CA GLY A 104 12.52 -4.02 -16.94
C GLY A 104 13.47 -2.84 -16.89
N TRP A 105 14.41 -2.87 -17.88
CA TRP A 105 15.50 -1.91 -18.04
C TRP A 105 15.60 -1.34 -19.46
N ASN A 106 14.97 -2.00 -20.46
CA ASN A 106 15.14 -1.64 -21.86
C ASN A 106 14.20 -0.51 -22.31
N LYS A 107 12.94 -0.57 -21.93
CA LYS A 107 11.94 0.46 -22.25
C LYS A 107 11.85 1.55 -21.20
N GLY A 108 12.19 1.22 -19.98
CA GLY A 108 12.14 2.07 -18.82
C GLY A 108 12.62 1.30 -17.59
N TYR A 109 12.65 1.97 -16.46
CA TYR A 109 13.05 1.39 -15.19
C TYR A 109 12.33 2.07 -14.03
N TRP A 110 12.23 1.39 -12.90
CA TRP A 110 11.70 1.97 -11.68
C TRP A 110 12.75 2.89 -11.05
N SER A 111 12.64 4.19 -11.32
CA SER A 111 13.49 5.19 -10.71
C SER A 111 13.12 5.36 -9.24
N TYR A 112 14.10 5.18 -8.37
CA TYR A 112 13.92 5.31 -6.93
C TYR A 112 14.23 6.74 -6.51
N ASN A 113 13.29 7.36 -5.81
CA ASN A 113 13.34 8.75 -5.41
C ASN A 113 12.99 8.89 -3.93
N LEU A 114 13.48 9.95 -3.31
CA LEU A 114 13.31 10.24 -1.90
C LEU A 114 12.71 11.63 -1.72
N ALA A 115 11.90 11.77 -0.66
CA ALA A 115 11.43 13.05 -0.15
C ALA A 115 11.20 12.96 1.36
N GLN A 116 10.81 14.07 1.98
CA GLN A 116 10.60 14.18 3.42
C GLN A 116 9.39 15.08 3.71
N GLY A 117 8.76 14.88 4.87
CA GLY A 117 7.68 15.72 5.37
C GLY A 117 6.29 15.09 5.32
N ASP A 118 5.27 15.83 5.69
CA ASP A 118 3.87 15.36 5.69
C ASP A 118 3.33 15.15 4.27
N THR A 119 3.83 15.95 3.32
CA THR A 119 3.66 15.77 1.88
C THR A 119 5.04 15.75 1.24
N PRO A 120 5.28 14.93 0.20
CA PRO A 120 6.59 14.88 -0.42
C PRO A 120 6.86 16.20 -1.16
N SER A 121 7.88 16.90 -0.71
CA SER A 121 8.46 18.06 -1.39
C SER A 121 9.90 17.74 -1.76
N ASP A 122 10.46 18.47 -2.73
CA ASP A 122 11.84 18.32 -3.16
C ASP A 122 12.22 16.86 -3.51
N ILE A 123 11.33 16.19 -4.26
CA ILE A 123 11.55 14.82 -4.71
C ILE A 123 12.86 14.75 -5.49
N SER A 124 13.79 13.94 -5.03
CA SER A 124 15.11 13.80 -5.62
C SER A 124 15.46 12.33 -5.87
N TYR A 125 16.22 12.08 -6.92
CA TYR A 125 16.71 10.73 -7.23
C TYR A 125 17.61 10.21 -6.10
N ALA A 126 17.36 8.97 -5.66
CA ALA A 126 18.15 8.34 -4.60
C ALA A 126 19.55 7.99 -5.09
N MET A 127 20.57 8.37 -4.31
CA MET A 127 21.97 8.05 -4.60
C MET A 127 22.38 6.67 -4.07
N THR A 128 21.45 5.92 -3.46
CA THR A 128 21.64 4.57 -2.95
C THR A 128 20.45 3.70 -3.29
N GLY A 129 20.64 2.38 -3.37
CA GLY A 129 19.52 1.44 -3.49
C GLY A 129 18.67 1.41 -2.22
N CYS A 130 17.44 0.92 -2.34
CA CYS A 130 16.49 0.84 -1.21
C CYS A 130 16.99 -0.04 -0.06
N SER A 131 17.85 -1.03 -0.33
CA SER A 131 18.48 -1.87 0.69
C SER A 131 19.50 -1.10 1.57
N GLY A 132 20.12 -0.07 1.03
CA GLY A 132 21.03 0.82 1.78
C GLY A 132 20.34 2.04 2.41
N ARG A 133 19.07 2.25 2.13
CA ARG A 133 18.27 3.37 2.63
C ARG A 133 17.70 3.05 4.01
N THR A 134 18.10 3.77 5.04
CA THR A 134 17.48 3.71 6.36
C THR A 134 16.29 4.67 6.42
N LEU A 135 15.12 4.18 6.85
CA LEU A 135 13.90 4.97 7.00
C LEU A 135 13.98 5.88 8.22
N THR A 136 13.37 7.05 8.12
CA THR A 136 13.16 7.98 9.21
C THR A 136 11.68 8.36 9.29
N ASP A 137 11.26 9.00 10.39
CA ASP A 137 9.91 9.51 10.51
C ASP A 137 9.60 10.48 9.37
N LYS A 138 8.39 10.36 8.79
CA LYS A 138 7.91 11.18 7.65
C LYS A 138 8.78 11.09 6.40
N SER A 139 9.61 10.05 6.26
CA SER A 139 10.33 9.81 5.01
C SER A 139 9.42 9.26 3.93
N TRP A 140 9.69 9.66 2.69
CA TRP A 140 9.05 9.17 1.49
C TRP A 140 10.04 8.43 0.63
N ASP A 141 9.65 7.24 0.24
CA ASP A 141 10.33 6.42 -0.73
C ASP A 141 9.38 6.26 -1.92
N LEU A 142 9.78 6.79 -3.07
CA LEU A 142 8.91 6.94 -4.24
C LEU A 142 9.55 6.23 -5.45
N TRP A 143 8.78 5.41 -6.12
CA TRP A 143 9.19 4.75 -7.36
C TRP A 143 8.32 5.23 -8.52
N LEU A 144 8.97 5.79 -9.53
CA LEU A 144 8.37 6.19 -10.81
C LEU A 144 8.91 5.29 -11.91
N TYR A 145 8.06 4.65 -12.68
CA TYR A 145 8.54 3.98 -13.88
C TYR A 145 8.92 5.00 -14.94
N SER A 146 10.22 5.22 -15.04
CA SER A 146 10.81 6.22 -15.93
C SER A 146 11.09 5.61 -17.30
N LEU A 147 10.41 6.12 -18.34
CA LEU A 147 10.62 5.68 -19.71
C LEU A 147 11.95 6.20 -20.24
N MET A 148 12.69 5.36 -20.97
CA MET A 148 13.92 5.79 -21.66
C MET A 148 13.66 6.84 -22.74
N SER A 149 12.45 6.89 -23.28
CA SER A 149 11.99 7.93 -24.20
C SER A 149 11.66 9.27 -23.53
N GLY A 150 11.66 9.32 -22.18
CA GLY A 150 11.20 10.49 -21.42
C GLY A 150 9.68 10.56 -21.26
N GLY A 151 9.21 11.61 -20.60
CA GLY A 151 7.77 11.89 -20.44
C GLY A 151 7.10 11.18 -19.24
N SER A 152 7.88 10.59 -18.33
CA SER A 152 7.34 10.04 -17.09
C SER A 152 7.17 11.13 -16.03
N GLU A 153 5.96 11.25 -15.48
CA GLU A 153 5.61 12.28 -14.51
C GLU A 153 4.82 11.68 -13.34
N TRP A 154 4.95 12.31 -12.18
CA TRP A 154 4.13 12.00 -11.03
C TRP A 154 2.68 12.42 -11.30
N GLY A 155 1.73 11.54 -10.98
CA GLY A 155 0.31 11.90 -10.92
C GLY A 155 -0.08 12.48 -9.56
N ALA A 156 -1.37 12.80 -9.38
CA ALA A 156 -1.88 13.15 -8.08
C ALA A 156 -1.64 12.01 -7.07
N LEU A 157 -1.24 12.37 -5.85
CA LEU A 157 -1.04 11.40 -4.77
C LEU A 157 -2.40 10.93 -4.25
N VAL A 158 -2.67 9.65 -4.36
CA VAL A 158 -3.93 9.03 -3.92
C VAL A 158 -3.60 7.85 -3.02
N SER A 159 -4.23 7.78 -1.86
CA SER A 159 -4.08 6.61 -0.98
C SER A 159 -4.50 5.35 -1.70
N ALA A 160 -3.65 4.33 -1.67
CA ALA A 160 -4.02 3.02 -2.19
C ALA A 160 -5.25 2.50 -1.44
N PRO A 161 -6.23 1.90 -2.13
CA PRO A 161 -7.37 1.27 -1.48
C PRO A 161 -6.90 0.27 -0.43
N SER A 162 -7.38 0.38 0.79
CA SER A 162 -7.10 -0.61 1.83
C SER A 162 -7.95 -1.85 1.58
N ASN A 163 -7.32 -3.02 1.58
CA ASN A 163 -8.05 -4.30 1.55
C ASN A 163 -8.48 -4.77 2.94
N GLN A 164 -8.29 -3.95 3.93
CA GLN A 164 -8.89 -4.24 5.22
C GLN A 164 -10.40 -4.10 5.04
N THR A 165 -11.10 -5.23 5.05
CA THR A 165 -12.49 -5.22 5.51
C THR A 165 -12.43 -4.49 6.84
N GLN A 166 -12.99 -3.29 6.90
CA GLN A 166 -13.06 -2.55 8.16
C GLN A 166 -13.92 -3.39 9.13
N THR A 167 -13.27 -4.29 9.83
CA THR A 167 -13.82 -4.92 11.03
C THR A 167 -13.48 -4.03 12.21
N GLY A 168 -14.11 -2.88 12.28
CA GLY A 168 -13.93 -1.96 13.40
C GLY A 168 -14.26 -0.55 12.97
N VAL A 169 -15.27 -0.02 13.63
CA VAL A 169 -15.65 1.38 13.75
C VAL A 169 -15.02 2.26 12.68
N GLU A 170 -15.81 2.60 11.64
CA GLU A 170 -15.49 3.74 10.79
C GLU A 170 -15.12 4.91 11.71
N ASP A 171 -13.97 5.53 11.48
CA ASP A 171 -13.68 6.82 12.08
C ASP A 171 -14.91 7.69 11.83
N VAL A 172 -15.60 8.02 12.91
CA VAL A 172 -16.76 8.89 12.87
C VAL A 172 -16.26 10.17 12.22
N GLN A 173 -16.65 10.37 10.96
CA GLN A 173 -16.27 11.58 10.26
C GLN A 173 -16.65 12.76 11.15
N ALA A 174 -15.71 13.65 11.40
CA ALA A 174 -15.81 14.77 12.32
C ALA A 174 -17.00 15.74 12.10
N ASN A 175 -17.91 15.39 11.17
CA ASN A 175 -19.05 16.20 10.75
C ASN A 175 -20.42 15.52 10.95
N LYS A 176 -20.50 14.32 11.57
CA LYS A 176 -21.81 13.71 11.84
C LYS A 176 -22.41 14.25 13.14
N THR A 177 -23.58 14.83 13.08
CA THR A 177 -24.31 15.31 14.28
C THR A 177 -24.93 14.11 15.00
N VAL A 178 -24.61 13.96 16.29
CA VAL A 178 -25.17 12.91 17.14
C VAL A 178 -26.64 13.21 17.41
N ALA A 179 -27.52 12.25 17.09
CA ALA A 179 -28.96 12.31 17.39
C ALA A 179 -29.28 11.67 18.74
N GLY A 180 -28.51 10.66 19.17
CA GLY A 180 -28.71 9.99 20.45
C GLY A 180 -27.62 8.99 20.79
N VAL A 181 -27.48 8.69 22.08
CA VAL A 181 -26.54 7.67 22.58
C VAL A 181 -27.31 6.74 23.53
N LYS A 182 -27.11 5.42 23.35
CA LYS A 182 -27.63 4.38 24.25
C LYS A 182 -26.52 3.44 24.69
N TYR A 183 -26.64 2.93 25.87
CA TYR A 183 -25.74 1.95 26.48
C TYR A 183 -26.45 0.60 26.57
N VAL A 184 -25.77 -0.47 26.16
CA VAL A 184 -26.27 -1.84 26.23
C VAL A 184 -25.30 -2.63 27.09
N ASN A 185 -25.78 -3.28 28.13
CA ASN A 185 -24.96 -4.17 28.97
C ASN A 185 -24.89 -5.60 28.38
N LEU A 186 -24.09 -6.45 29.00
CA LEU A 186 -23.93 -7.85 28.55
C LEU A 186 -25.21 -8.69 28.60
N ALA A 187 -26.22 -8.26 29.35
CA ALA A 187 -27.55 -8.89 29.41
C ALA A 187 -28.53 -8.35 28.35
N GLY A 188 -28.04 -7.43 27.44
CA GLY A 188 -28.86 -6.83 26.40
C GLY A 188 -29.83 -5.72 26.89
N GLN A 189 -29.71 -5.27 28.13
CA GLN A 189 -30.51 -4.17 28.64
C GLN A 189 -30.01 -2.85 28.12
N MET A 190 -30.91 -1.95 27.72
CA MET A 190 -30.59 -0.63 27.18
C MET A 190 -30.87 0.48 28.21
N SER A 191 -30.01 1.49 28.22
CA SER A 191 -30.12 2.69 29.08
C SER A 191 -29.54 3.90 28.37
N GLU A 192 -29.95 5.10 28.76
CA GLU A 192 -29.33 6.37 28.36
C GLU A 192 -28.11 6.71 29.23
N THR A 193 -27.89 5.93 30.31
CA THR A 193 -26.70 6.07 31.15
C THR A 193 -25.92 4.76 31.19
N ALA A 194 -24.59 4.86 31.32
CA ALA A 194 -23.73 3.69 31.34
C ALA A 194 -23.98 2.81 32.61
N PHE A 195 -24.03 1.49 32.37
CA PHE A 195 -24.03 0.50 33.44
C PHE A 195 -22.62 0.35 34.04
N SER A 196 -22.53 -0.16 35.26
CA SER A 196 -21.24 -0.61 35.81
C SER A 196 -20.72 -1.81 35.03
N GLY A 197 -19.44 -1.81 34.68
CA GLY A 197 -18.79 -2.87 33.92
C GLY A 197 -18.82 -2.64 32.41
N VAL A 198 -18.96 -3.71 31.61
CA VAL A 198 -18.88 -3.65 30.15
C VAL A 198 -20.18 -3.11 29.55
N ASN A 199 -20.06 -2.09 28.71
CA ASN A 199 -21.13 -1.49 27.92
C ASN A 199 -20.81 -1.53 26.45
N ILE A 200 -21.83 -1.74 25.62
CA ILE A 200 -21.82 -1.41 24.18
C ILE A 200 -22.50 -0.03 24.05
N VAL A 201 -21.77 0.97 23.65
CA VAL A 201 -22.31 2.31 23.38
C VAL A 201 -22.78 2.35 21.94
N VAL A 202 -24.07 2.59 21.75
CA VAL A 202 -24.69 2.77 20.44
C VAL A 202 -24.96 4.24 20.22
N THR A 203 -24.25 4.85 19.29
CA THR A 203 -24.45 6.25 18.87
C THR A 203 -25.27 6.28 17.59
N THR A 204 -26.39 6.99 17.60
CA THR A 204 -27.22 7.24 16.40
C THR A 204 -26.95 8.65 15.91
N TYR A 205 -26.79 8.82 14.61
CA TYR A 205 -26.57 10.11 13.99
C TYR A 205 -27.84 10.63 13.31
N THR A 206 -27.87 11.94 13.03
CA THR A 206 -29.04 12.59 12.37
C THR A 206 -29.28 12.11 10.95
N ASP A 207 -28.32 11.49 10.30
CA ASP A 207 -28.43 10.86 8.98
C ASP A 207 -29.04 9.44 9.04
N GLY A 208 -29.42 8.96 10.23
CA GLY A 208 -29.99 7.63 10.46
C GLY A 208 -28.96 6.49 10.59
N THR A 209 -27.68 6.80 10.43
CA THR A 209 -26.62 5.80 10.65
C THR A 209 -26.32 5.60 12.12
N THR A 210 -25.72 4.44 12.49
CA THR A 210 -25.33 4.12 13.86
C THR A 210 -23.88 3.69 13.93
N SER A 211 -23.22 4.00 15.05
CA SER A 211 -21.92 3.41 15.41
C SER A 211 -21.99 2.73 16.78
N THR A 212 -21.13 1.74 17.01
CA THR A 212 -21.07 1.00 18.27
C THR A 212 -19.63 0.91 18.79
N VAL A 213 -19.43 1.17 20.07
CA VAL A 213 -18.12 1.08 20.75
C VAL A 213 -18.27 0.32 22.07
N LYS A 214 -17.34 -0.59 22.39
CA LYS A 214 -17.26 -1.25 23.69
C LYS A 214 -16.52 -0.35 24.68
N VAL A 215 -17.13 -0.09 25.83
CA VAL A 215 -16.54 0.70 26.94
C VAL A 215 -16.63 -0.09 28.23
N ILE A 216 -15.64 0.06 29.11
CA ILE A 216 -15.67 -0.48 30.48
C ILE A 216 -15.74 0.72 31.42
N LYS A 217 -16.72 0.70 32.33
CA LYS A 217 -16.95 1.76 33.30
C LYS A 217 -16.90 1.24 34.75
#